data_992ce66a8ae33b26ec9a29d8ea44f25c
#
_entry.id   992ce66a8ae33b26ec9a29d8ea44f25c
#
_cell.length_a   1.000
_cell.length_b   1.000
_cell.length_c   1.000
_cell.angle_alpha   90.00
_cell.angle_beta   90.00
_cell.angle_gamma   90.00
#
_symmetry.space_group_name_H-M   'P 1'
#
loop_
_entity.id
_entity.type
_entity.pdbx_description
1 polymer ?
#
loop_
_entity_poly.entity_id
_entity_poly.type
_entity_poly.pdbx_seq_one_letter_code
_entity_poly.pdbx_strand_id
1 'polypeptide(L)'
;LDSSIYHGNVLYADCFAGIAGDMFLASLIDISVGEEYLRNQFRKIPLENYEVKVSADKRGGIRGLRFDVSSGKGHGHRHLQDIIMIITQSGLSDNVKSRIINIFTLLAEAEAKVHGDPVDHVHFHEVGAVDSVIDIAGAMIMLEHMGWPEVVFFSAQYRFRNIKMRARHTSCTFSGSMRASFRY
;
A
#
# COMPACT_ATOMS: atom_id res chain seq x y z
N LEU A 1 -4.98 0.71 36.11
CA LEU A 1 -4.96 0.75 34.63
C LEU A 1 -5.43 2.13 34.22
N ASP A 2 -4.51 2.91 33.74
CA ASP A 2 -4.71 4.33 33.41
C ASP A 2 -5.59 4.40 32.16
N SER A 3 -6.84 4.87 32.32
CA SER A 3 -7.85 5.01 31.25
C SER A 3 -7.61 6.24 30.35
N SER A 4 -6.49 6.94 30.53
CA SER A 4 -6.20 8.20 29.83
C SER A 4 -5.47 8.02 28.48
N ILE A 5 -5.22 6.77 28.01
CA ILE A 5 -4.29 6.52 26.91
C ILE A 5 -4.97 6.38 25.53
N TYR A 6 -6.28 6.21 25.44
CA TYR A 6 -6.94 5.98 24.15
C TYR A 6 -8.13 6.91 23.92
N HIS A 7 -7.85 8.13 23.46
CA HIS A 7 -8.86 9.03 22.90
C HIS A 7 -8.77 9.12 21.36
N GLY A 8 -8.36 8.04 20.69
CA GLY A 8 -8.29 7.98 19.23
C GLY A 8 -9.15 6.84 18.67
N ASN A 9 -9.65 7.01 17.46
CA ASN A 9 -10.26 5.91 16.72
C ASN A 9 -9.17 4.88 16.37
N VAL A 10 -9.43 3.61 16.63
CA VAL A 10 -8.54 2.49 16.28
C VAL A 10 -9.13 1.76 15.08
N LEU A 11 -8.34 1.59 14.03
CA LEU A 11 -8.64 0.75 12.89
C LEU A 11 -7.96 -0.60 13.08
N TYR A 12 -8.75 -1.63 13.30
CA TYR A 12 -8.24 -2.99 13.44
C TYR A 12 -8.35 -3.74 12.12
N ALA A 13 -7.21 -4.18 11.59
CA ALA A 13 -7.14 -4.97 10.35
C ALA A 13 -6.79 -6.43 10.67
N ASP A 14 -7.75 -7.33 10.49
CA ASP A 14 -7.55 -8.76 10.65
C ASP A 14 -7.02 -9.38 9.34
N CYS A 15 -5.71 -9.55 9.28
CA CYS A 15 -5.01 -10.02 8.09
C CYS A 15 -4.64 -11.51 8.17
N PHE A 16 -5.55 -12.35 8.69
CA PHE A 16 -5.29 -13.78 8.90
C PHE A 16 -4.89 -14.54 7.63
N ALA A 17 -5.34 -14.10 6.45
CA ALA A 17 -5.01 -14.68 5.15
C ALA A 17 -4.03 -13.82 4.32
N GLY A 18 -3.43 -12.81 4.93
CA GLY A 18 -2.64 -11.79 4.22
C GLY A 18 -3.51 -10.62 3.77
N ILE A 19 -2.85 -9.57 3.30
CA ILE A 19 -3.49 -8.36 2.77
C ILE A 19 -2.63 -7.80 1.64
N ALA A 20 -3.27 -7.33 0.56
CA ALA A 20 -2.64 -6.57 -0.52
C ALA A 20 -3.09 -5.10 -0.45
N GLY A 21 -2.39 -4.20 -1.16
CA GLY A 21 -2.67 -2.76 -1.14
C GLY A 21 -4.09 -2.43 -1.59
N ASP A 22 -4.53 -3.02 -2.68
CA ASP A 22 -5.88 -2.91 -3.23
C ASP A 22 -6.96 -3.38 -2.23
N MET A 23 -6.71 -4.49 -1.52
CA MET A 23 -7.62 -5.01 -0.50
C MET A 23 -7.73 -4.06 0.70
N PHE A 24 -6.59 -3.53 1.16
CA PHE A 24 -6.57 -2.56 2.25
C PHE A 24 -7.31 -1.29 1.87
N LEU A 25 -7.02 -0.74 0.69
CA LEU A 25 -7.68 0.45 0.18
C LEU A 25 -9.18 0.24 -0.01
N ALA A 26 -9.60 -0.89 -0.59
CA ALA A 26 -11.02 -1.24 -0.73
C ALA A 26 -11.73 -1.27 0.63
N SER A 27 -11.09 -1.81 1.66
CA SER A 27 -11.66 -1.86 3.01
C SER A 27 -11.82 -0.47 3.62
N LEU A 28 -10.84 0.44 3.43
CA LEU A 28 -10.93 1.81 3.88
C LEU A 28 -12.07 2.59 3.19
N ILE A 29 -12.26 2.36 1.89
CA ILE A 29 -13.36 2.95 1.11
C ILE A 29 -14.71 2.48 1.65
N ASP A 30 -14.86 1.17 1.91
CA ASP A 30 -16.12 0.57 2.37
C ASP A 30 -16.51 1.08 3.77
N ILE A 31 -15.55 1.17 4.69
CA ILE A 31 -15.77 1.65 6.07
C ILE A 31 -16.11 3.15 6.10
N SER A 32 -15.41 3.97 5.32
CA SER A 32 -15.54 5.43 5.36
C SER A 32 -16.57 5.99 4.40
N VAL A 33 -17.11 5.17 3.47
CA VAL A 33 -17.97 5.60 2.35
C VAL A 33 -17.31 6.72 1.53
N GLY A 34 -15.99 6.67 1.42
CA GLY A 34 -15.14 7.76 0.92
C GLY A 34 -14.74 7.68 -0.55
N GLU A 35 -15.44 6.90 -1.39
CA GLU A 35 -15.05 6.71 -2.81
C GLU A 35 -14.98 8.03 -3.58
N GLU A 36 -15.97 8.89 -3.46
CA GLU A 36 -16.00 10.16 -4.18
C GLU A 36 -14.88 11.10 -3.73
N TYR A 37 -14.62 11.14 -2.42
CA TYR A 37 -13.50 11.91 -1.86
C TYR A 37 -12.17 11.41 -2.45
N LEU A 38 -11.94 10.10 -2.44
CA LEU A 38 -10.73 9.50 -2.98
C LEU A 38 -10.53 9.82 -4.46
N ARG A 39 -11.58 9.69 -5.27
CA ARG A 39 -11.52 10.03 -6.70
C ARG A 39 -11.15 11.50 -6.94
N ASN A 40 -11.65 12.41 -6.11
CA ASN A 40 -11.31 13.82 -6.19
C ASN A 40 -9.84 14.08 -5.78
N GLN A 41 -9.30 13.34 -4.83
CA GLN A 41 -7.89 13.44 -4.45
C GLN A 41 -6.96 12.87 -5.53
N PHE A 42 -7.30 11.74 -6.14
CA PHE A 42 -6.51 11.16 -7.22
C PHE A 42 -6.33 12.10 -8.42
N ARG A 43 -7.34 12.92 -8.74
CA ARG A 43 -7.22 13.95 -9.79
C ARG A 43 -6.14 14.99 -9.53
N LYS A 44 -5.66 15.12 -8.30
CA LYS A 44 -4.57 16.03 -7.93
C LYS A 44 -3.18 15.44 -8.14
N ILE A 45 -3.09 14.14 -8.42
CA ILE A 45 -1.83 13.46 -8.67
C ILE A 45 -1.55 13.54 -10.18
N PRO A 46 -0.39 14.04 -10.61
CA PRO A 46 -0.05 14.16 -12.03
C PRO A 46 0.37 12.79 -12.61
N LEU A 47 -0.56 11.84 -12.58
CA LEU A 47 -0.44 10.54 -13.22
C LEU A 47 -1.46 10.46 -14.35
N GLU A 48 -1.02 9.98 -15.49
CA GLU A 48 -1.84 9.85 -16.70
C GLU A 48 -2.04 8.37 -17.06
N ASN A 49 -3.04 8.12 -17.89
CA ASN A 49 -3.29 6.81 -18.50
C ASN A 49 -3.57 5.68 -17.50
N TYR A 50 -4.28 5.98 -16.43
CA TYR A 50 -4.81 4.96 -15.53
C TYR A 50 -6.30 5.16 -15.30
N GLU A 51 -6.98 4.08 -14.98
CA GLU A 51 -8.39 4.08 -14.61
C GLU A 51 -8.57 3.33 -13.30
N VAL A 52 -9.37 3.90 -12.39
CA VAL A 52 -9.72 3.30 -11.11
C VAL A 52 -11.15 2.84 -11.14
N LYS A 53 -11.37 1.57 -10.83
CA LYS A 53 -12.68 0.97 -10.73
C LYS A 53 -12.92 0.44 -9.31
N VAL A 54 -14.01 0.89 -8.70
CA VAL A 54 -14.53 0.35 -7.44
C VAL A 54 -15.80 -0.42 -7.76
N SER A 55 -15.91 -1.64 -7.30
CA SER A 55 -17.08 -2.48 -7.55
C SER A 55 -17.40 -3.35 -6.34
N ALA A 56 -18.70 -3.62 -6.14
CA ALA A 56 -19.11 -4.59 -5.14
C ALA A 56 -18.73 -6.00 -5.61
N ASP A 57 -18.16 -6.79 -4.71
CA ASP A 57 -17.84 -8.21 -4.92
C ASP A 57 -18.43 -9.04 -3.77
N LYS A 58 -18.60 -10.33 -4.02
CA LYS A 58 -19.11 -11.28 -3.03
C LYS A 58 -18.34 -12.59 -3.12
N ARG A 59 -17.64 -12.93 -2.02
CA ARG A 59 -16.88 -14.18 -1.92
C ARG A 59 -17.32 -14.97 -0.70
N GLY A 60 -17.61 -16.25 -0.86
CA GLY A 60 -18.01 -17.10 0.26
C GLY A 60 -19.24 -16.62 1.03
N GLY A 61 -20.14 -15.86 0.38
CA GLY A 61 -21.31 -15.27 1.03
C GLY A 61 -21.07 -13.90 1.68
N ILE A 62 -19.82 -13.47 1.84
CA ILE A 62 -19.44 -12.17 2.42
C ILE A 62 -19.35 -11.14 1.28
N ARG A 63 -20.03 -10.01 1.49
CA ARG A 63 -19.95 -8.85 0.60
C ARG A 63 -18.75 -7.98 0.97
N GLY A 64 -18.11 -7.40 -0.02
CA GLY A 64 -17.06 -6.39 0.14
C GLY A 64 -16.94 -5.53 -1.11
N LEU A 65 -15.98 -4.62 -1.10
CA LEU A 65 -15.58 -3.86 -2.28
C LEU A 65 -14.31 -4.47 -2.89
N ARG A 66 -14.20 -4.30 -4.19
CA ARG A 66 -13.01 -4.57 -4.97
C ARG A 66 -12.53 -3.26 -5.58
N PHE A 67 -11.25 -3.00 -5.44
CA PHE A 67 -10.55 -1.87 -6.00
C PHE A 67 -9.61 -2.39 -7.08
N ASP A 68 -9.76 -1.91 -8.29
CA ASP A 68 -8.92 -2.30 -9.44
C ASP A 68 -8.31 -1.04 -10.06
N VAL A 69 -7.03 -1.10 -10.36
CA VAL A 69 -6.32 -0.09 -11.14
C VAL A 69 -5.94 -0.71 -12.47
N SER A 70 -6.33 -0.08 -13.56
CA SER A 70 -5.87 -0.45 -14.90
C SER A 70 -5.02 0.68 -15.48
N SER A 71 -3.87 0.36 -16.00
CA SER A 71 -2.97 1.30 -16.66
C SER A 71 -2.75 0.91 -18.13
N GLY A 72 -2.62 1.92 -19.01
CA GLY A 72 -2.29 1.70 -20.41
C GLY A 72 -0.92 1.03 -20.58
N LYS A 73 -0.72 0.35 -21.71
CA LYS A 73 0.57 -0.25 -22.08
C LYS A 73 1.63 0.85 -22.20
N GLY A 74 2.73 0.73 -21.44
CA GLY A 74 3.89 1.60 -21.62
C GLY A 74 4.43 2.32 -20.38
N HIS A 75 3.90 2.07 -19.21
CA HIS A 75 4.51 2.61 -17.99
C HIS A 75 5.71 1.75 -17.60
N GLY A 76 6.90 2.19 -18.05
CA GLY A 76 8.19 1.60 -17.67
C GLY A 76 8.41 1.63 -16.16
N HIS A 77 9.39 0.87 -15.73
CA HIS A 77 9.89 0.89 -14.37
C HIS A 77 10.22 2.33 -13.95
N ARG A 78 9.71 2.78 -12.80
CA ARG A 78 10.01 4.09 -12.24
C ARG A 78 11.11 3.96 -11.20
N HIS A 79 11.98 4.96 -11.16
CA HIS A 79 12.91 5.13 -10.05
C HIS A 79 12.20 5.78 -8.87
N LEU A 80 12.79 5.63 -7.68
CA LEU A 80 12.31 6.32 -6.48
C LEU A 80 12.15 7.84 -6.72
N GLN A 81 13.10 8.46 -7.43
CA GLN A 81 13.08 9.89 -7.72
C GLN A 81 11.89 10.32 -8.57
N ASP A 82 11.47 9.48 -9.52
CA ASP A 82 10.29 9.76 -10.36
C ASP A 82 9.03 9.79 -9.50
N ILE A 83 8.90 8.84 -8.58
CA ILE A 83 7.76 8.77 -7.66
C ILE A 83 7.75 9.97 -6.71
N ILE A 84 8.92 10.32 -6.13
CA ILE A 84 9.06 11.50 -5.28
C ILE A 84 8.64 12.77 -6.03
N MET A 85 9.07 12.92 -7.28
CA MET A 85 8.71 14.07 -8.11
C MET A 85 7.19 14.14 -8.34
N ILE A 86 6.57 13.03 -8.75
CA ILE A 86 5.12 12.95 -8.98
C ILE A 86 4.35 13.33 -7.71
N ILE A 87 4.72 12.78 -6.57
CA ILE A 87 4.03 13.05 -5.31
C ILE A 87 4.27 14.49 -4.83
N THR A 88 5.48 15.01 -4.96
CA THR A 88 5.81 16.38 -4.57
C THR A 88 5.02 17.39 -5.38
N GLN A 89 4.87 17.18 -6.69
CA GLN A 89 4.12 18.04 -7.59
C GLN A 89 2.60 17.89 -7.47
N SER A 90 2.12 16.88 -6.75
CA SER A 90 0.68 16.67 -6.55
C SER A 90 0.05 17.78 -5.69
N GLY A 91 -1.26 17.97 -5.83
CA GLY A 91 -2.05 18.85 -4.98
C GLY A 91 -2.53 18.20 -3.68
N LEU A 92 -1.89 17.12 -3.21
CA LEU A 92 -2.21 16.47 -1.94
C LEU A 92 -1.68 17.28 -0.74
N SER A 93 -2.17 16.98 0.46
CA SER A 93 -1.66 17.60 1.69
C SER A 93 -0.21 17.20 1.94
N ASP A 94 0.55 18.05 2.63
CA ASP A 94 1.95 17.79 2.94
C ASP A 94 2.11 16.57 3.86
N ASN A 95 1.13 16.31 4.72
CA ASN A 95 1.09 15.12 5.56
C ASN A 95 0.99 13.82 4.72
N VAL A 96 0.08 13.80 3.76
CA VAL A 96 -0.07 12.65 2.84
C VAL A 96 1.18 12.48 1.99
N LYS A 97 1.69 13.56 1.40
CA LYS A 97 2.92 13.52 0.59
C LYS A 97 4.10 12.92 1.35
N SER A 98 4.37 13.44 2.54
CA SER A 98 5.50 12.99 3.36
C SER A 98 5.41 11.51 3.71
N ARG A 99 4.21 11.01 4.03
CA ARG A 99 4.00 9.60 4.34
C ARG A 99 4.16 8.70 3.12
N ILE A 100 3.63 9.09 1.96
CA ILE A 100 3.81 8.34 0.71
C ILE A 100 5.30 8.25 0.37
N ILE A 101 6.02 9.37 0.40
CA ILE A 101 7.46 9.41 0.11
C ILE A 101 8.24 8.52 1.08
N ASN A 102 7.92 8.57 2.38
CA ASN A 102 8.57 7.72 3.37
C ASN A 102 8.35 6.22 3.10
N ILE A 103 7.14 5.82 2.72
CA ILE A 103 6.85 4.41 2.37
C ILE A 103 7.69 3.97 1.18
N PHE A 104 7.74 4.76 0.10
CA PHE A 104 8.53 4.41 -1.07
C PHE A 104 10.04 4.42 -0.78
N THR A 105 10.51 5.30 0.10
CA THR A 105 11.91 5.29 0.54
C THR A 105 12.24 4.00 1.29
N LEU A 106 11.39 3.58 2.23
CA LEU A 106 11.57 2.31 2.95
C LEU A 106 11.53 1.10 2.02
N LEU A 107 10.67 1.11 1.01
CA LEU A 107 10.62 0.06 0.00
C LEU A 107 11.90 0.03 -0.84
N ALA A 108 12.41 1.20 -1.26
CA ALA A 108 13.66 1.29 -2.00
C ALA A 108 14.87 0.81 -1.17
N GLU A 109 14.92 1.14 0.11
CA GLU A 109 15.96 0.65 1.03
C GLU A 109 15.91 -0.87 1.19
N ALA A 110 14.69 -1.44 1.27
CA ALA A 110 14.52 -2.88 1.36
C ALA A 110 14.96 -3.59 0.07
N GLU A 111 14.60 -3.05 -1.08
CA GLU A 111 14.97 -3.56 -2.41
C GLU A 111 16.50 -3.47 -2.62
N ALA A 112 17.09 -2.32 -2.33
CA ALA A 112 18.54 -2.10 -2.36
C ALA A 112 19.30 -3.15 -1.54
N LYS A 113 18.79 -3.43 -0.34
CA LYS A 113 19.37 -4.44 0.55
C LYS A 113 19.28 -5.87 -0.02
N VAL A 114 18.19 -6.20 -0.71
CA VAL A 114 17.99 -7.52 -1.32
C VAL A 114 18.90 -7.72 -2.53
N HIS A 115 19.04 -6.68 -3.35
CA HIS A 115 19.84 -6.74 -4.58
C HIS A 115 21.32 -6.43 -4.36
N GLY A 116 21.68 -5.82 -3.22
CA GLY A 116 23.05 -5.39 -2.95
C GLY A 116 23.46 -4.12 -3.71
N ASP A 117 22.49 -3.36 -4.18
CA ASP A 117 22.68 -2.14 -4.96
C ASP A 117 22.54 -0.88 -4.09
N PRO A 118 23.13 0.26 -4.50
CA PRO A 118 22.84 1.55 -3.88
C PRO A 118 21.35 1.93 -4.06
N VAL A 119 20.73 2.56 -3.06
CA VAL A 119 19.31 2.96 -3.08
C VAL A 119 18.97 3.82 -4.30
N ASP A 120 19.88 4.68 -4.73
CA ASP A 120 19.70 5.56 -5.88
C ASP A 120 19.67 4.80 -7.24
N HIS A 121 20.14 3.57 -7.25
CA HIS A 121 20.14 2.70 -8.44
C HIS A 121 18.99 1.70 -8.44
N VAL A 122 18.15 1.71 -7.41
CA VAL A 122 17.01 0.80 -7.34
C VAL A 122 16.00 1.11 -8.44
N HIS A 123 15.71 0.10 -9.23
CA HIS A 123 14.60 0.08 -10.17
C HIS A 123 13.46 -0.71 -9.55
N PHE A 124 12.35 -0.09 -9.30
CA PHE A 124 11.16 -0.82 -8.87
C PHE A 124 10.61 -1.65 -10.03
N HIS A 125 10.78 -2.96 -9.96
CA HIS A 125 10.30 -3.88 -11.00
C HIS A 125 8.77 -4.06 -10.94
N GLU A 126 8.20 -4.09 -9.76
CA GLU A 126 6.76 -4.28 -9.52
C GLU A 126 6.16 -3.07 -8.79
N VAL A 127 6.82 -2.56 -7.76
CA VAL A 127 6.32 -1.51 -6.87
C VAL A 127 6.32 -0.11 -7.51
N GLY A 128 7.07 0.11 -8.60
CA GLY A 128 7.07 1.35 -9.38
C GLY A 128 5.94 1.45 -10.39
N ALA A 129 5.13 0.42 -10.53
CA ALA A 129 3.96 0.43 -11.39
C ALA A 129 2.87 1.40 -10.87
N VAL A 130 2.03 1.88 -11.77
CA VAL A 130 1.00 2.88 -11.45
C VAL A 130 0.03 2.39 -10.37
N ASP A 131 -0.32 1.10 -10.40
CA ASP A 131 -1.18 0.46 -9.42
C ASP A 131 -0.63 0.59 -7.99
N SER A 132 0.64 0.26 -7.78
CA SER A 132 1.27 0.38 -6.45
C SER A 132 1.32 1.83 -5.95
N VAL A 133 1.57 2.79 -6.86
CA VAL A 133 1.55 4.21 -6.49
C VAL A 133 0.14 4.64 -6.08
N ILE A 134 -0.88 4.22 -6.81
CA ILE A 134 -2.28 4.53 -6.51
C ILE A 134 -2.75 3.83 -5.24
N ASP A 135 -2.37 2.58 -4.99
CA ASP A 135 -2.70 1.85 -3.77
C ASP A 135 -2.14 2.53 -2.52
N ILE A 136 -0.85 2.86 -2.54
CA ILE A 136 -0.18 3.51 -1.41
C ILE A 136 -0.73 4.94 -1.21
N ALA A 137 -0.85 5.72 -2.29
CA ALA A 137 -1.40 7.06 -2.20
C ALA A 137 -2.85 7.03 -1.71
N GLY A 138 -3.66 6.13 -2.25
CA GLY A 138 -5.06 5.96 -1.85
C GLY A 138 -5.20 5.60 -0.38
N ALA A 139 -4.40 4.67 0.12
CA ALA A 139 -4.40 4.30 1.53
C ALA A 139 -4.07 5.50 2.43
N MET A 140 -3.04 6.28 2.11
CA MET A 140 -2.66 7.46 2.90
C MET A 140 -3.72 8.56 2.85
N ILE A 141 -4.33 8.80 1.68
CA ILE A 141 -5.45 9.75 1.51
C ILE A 141 -6.65 9.32 2.37
N MET A 142 -7.01 8.05 2.36
CA MET A 142 -8.14 7.55 3.12
C MET A 142 -7.88 7.57 4.63
N LEU A 143 -6.67 7.26 5.07
CA LEU A 143 -6.29 7.38 6.48
C LEU A 143 -6.34 8.84 6.95
N GLU A 144 -5.92 9.80 6.12
CA GLU A 144 -6.09 11.23 6.40
C GLU A 144 -7.57 11.61 6.52
N HIS A 145 -8.40 11.15 5.59
CA HIS A 145 -9.85 11.38 5.60
C HIS A 145 -10.52 10.87 6.87
N MET A 146 -10.02 9.76 7.41
CA MET A 146 -10.48 9.17 8.67
C MET A 146 -9.86 9.82 9.93
N GLY A 147 -9.01 10.84 9.77
CA GLY A 147 -8.37 11.56 10.88
C GLY A 147 -7.17 10.84 11.47
N TRP A 148 -6.46 10.05 10.69
CA TRP A 148 -5.26 9.29 11.08
C TRP A 148 -5.53 8.36 12.28
N PRO A 149 -6.45 7.39 12.18
CA PRO A 149 -6.67 6.42 13.24
C PRO A 149 -5.41 5.61 13.51
N GLU A 150 -5.24 5.14 14.74
CA GLU A 150 -4.22 4.13 15.02
C GLU A 150 -4.56 2.85 14.27
N VAL A 151 -3.64 2.36 13.43
CA VAL A 151 -3.86 1.14 12.65
C VAL A 151 -3.16 -0.03 13.31
N VAL A 152 -3.95 -1.01 13.75
CA VAL A 152 -3.46 -2.24 14.35
C VAL A 152 -3.66 -3.39 13.39
N PHE A 153 -2.58 -4.02 12.95
CA PHE A 153 -2.63 -5.21 12.11
C PHE A 153 -2.49 -6.47 12.96
N PHE A 154 -3.47 -7.35 12.85
CA PHE A 154 -3.33 -8.71 13.33
C PHE A 154 -2.81 -9.58 12.20
N SER A 155 -1.53 -9.97 12.28
CA SER A 155 -0.99 -11.01 11.44
C SER A 155 -1.07 -12.33 12.19
N ALA A 156 -1.92 -13.25 11.74
CA ALA A 156 -1.74 -14.62 12.12
C ALA A 156 -0.35 -15.02 11.63
N GLN A 157 0.58 -15.25 12.55
CA GLN A 157 1.85 -15.88 12.20
C GLN A 157 1.49 -17.30 11.76
N TYR A 158 1.14 -17.47 10.48
CA TYR A 158 1.10 -18.78 9.89
C TYR A 158 2.52 -19.34 9.97
N ARG A 159 2.71 -20.29 10.89
CA ARG A 159 3.75 -21.27 10.70
C ARG A 159 3.45 -21.99 9.40
N PHE A 160 3.89 -21.44 8.29
CA PHE A 160 3.97 -22.17 7.04
C PHE A 160 5.01 -23.29 7.20
N ARG A 161 4.59 -24.35 7.87
CA ARG A 161 5.26 -25.64 7.75
C ARG A 161 4.94 -26.12 6.34
N ASN A 162 5.91 -25.97 5.44
CA ASN A 162 5.95 -26.60 4.12
C ASN A 162 4.84 -26.26 3.12
N ILE A 163 4.77 -25.01 2.63
CA ILE A 163 4.30 -24.81 1.28
C ILE A 163 5.49 -24.98 0.34
N LYS A 164 5.59 -26.14 -0.33
CA LYS A 164 6.40 -26.29 -1.53
C LYS A 164 5.77 -25.43 -2.62
N MET A 165 6.14 -24.15 -2.70
CA MET A 165 5.88 -23.38 -3.91
C MET A 165 6.71 -24.02 -5.02
N ARG A 166 6.02 -24.60 -5.99
CA ARG A 166 6.64 -25.10 -7.23
C ARG A 166 6.88 -23.87 -8.11
N ALA A 167 7.87 -23.05 -7.73
CA ALA A 167 8.40 -22.03 -8.62
C ALA A 167 9.10 -22.78 -9.76
N ARG A 168 8.60 -22.65 -10.96
CA ARG A 168 9.38 -22.94 -12.14
C ARG A 168 10.46 -21.88 -12.23
N HIS A 169 11.72 -22.31 -11.92
CA HIS A 169 12.96 -21.54 -12.06
C HIS A 169 13.05 -20.21 -11.27
N THR A 170 13.45 -20.28 -10.04
CA THR A 170 14.67 -19.72 -9.44
C THR A 170 14.61 -20.00 -7.94
N SER A 171 15.66 -20.61 -7.41
CA SER A 171 15.82 -20.95 -6.01
C SER A 171 16.14 -19.68 -5.21
N CYS A 172 15.14 -19.10 -4.55
CA CYS A 172 15.36 -18.15 -3.48
C CYS A 172 14.78 -18.74 -2.19
N THR A 173 15.64 -19.25 -1.34
CA THR A 173 15.29 -19.63 0.03
C THR A 173 15.20 -18.37 0.87
N PHE A 174 14.00 -17.93 1.18
CA PHE A 174 13.75 -16.83 2.11
C PHE A 174 13.70 -17.40 3.53
N SER A 175 14.80 -17.30 4.26
CA SER A 175 14.84 -17.45 5.72
C SER A 175 15.11 -16.08 6.33
N GLY A 176 14.09 -15.42 6.81
CA GLY A 176 14.23 -14.15 7.50
C GLY A 176 12.92 -13.71 8.14
N SER A 177 12.87 -13.76 9.47
CA SER A 177 11.77 -13.16 10.23
C SER A 177 11.87 -11.64 10.10
N MET A 178 11.09 -11.03 9.22
CA MET A 178 10.90 -9.58 9.23
C MET A 178 10.00 -9.22 10.41
N ARG A 179 10.59 -8.74 11.49
CA ARG A 179 9.89 -7.90 12.45
C ARG A 179 9.89 -6.48 11.90
N ALA A 180 8.82 -6.09 11.24
CA ALA A 180 8.55 -4.70 11.00
C ALA A 180 8.06 -4.07 12.30
N SER A 181 8.99 -3.47 13.06
CA SER A 181 8.66 -2.64 14.21
C SER A 181 8.54 -1.20 13.70
N PHE A 182 7.33 -0.78 13.38
CA PHE A 182 7.05 0.63 13.14
C PHE A 182 6.98 1.31 14.50
N ARG A 183 8.02 2.05 14.89
CA ARG A 183 7.94 3.10 15.92
C ARG A 183 7.77 4.43 15.19
N TYR A 184 6.73 5.15 15.56
CA TYR A 184 6.47 6.53 15.15
C TYR A 184 7.42 7.48 15.83
#